data_ec37ae487d259da3caa23008dddcbfed
#
_entry.id   ec37ae487d259da3caa23008dddcbfed
#
_cell.length_a   1.000
_cell.length_b   1.000
_cell.length_c   1.000
_cell.angle_alpha   90.00
_cell.angle_beta   90.00
_cell.angle_gamma   90.00
#
_symmetry.space_group_name_H-M   'P 1'
#
loop_
_entity.id
_entity.type
_entity.pdbx_description
1 polymer ?
#
loop_
_entity_poly.entity_id
_entity_poly.type
_entity_poly.pdbx_seq_one_letter_code
_entity_poly.pdbx_strand_id
1 'polypeptide(L)'
;MFGDSTGFDSDFLDQFERMRREIDAMFGDRSDQLRTRPVAAGTYPGINVGASPKQVDVYVFAAGADPKSLDISLQQNQLTVSGERNIELHDGAQAYRRERFTGSFKRVITLPDDVDPEKVKATCWDGLLHITVQREEELQPRKIEVK
;
A
#
# COMPACT_ATOMS: atom_id res chain seq x y z
N MET A 1 24.65 37.34 -41.51
CA MET A 1 23.93 36.09 -41.84
C MET A 1 24.19 35.09 -40.72
N PHE A 2 23.44 35.18 -39.66
CA PHE A 2 23.55 34.24 -38.55
C PHE A 2 22.30 33.34 -38.58
N GLY A 3 22.53 32.08 -38.96
CA GLY A 3 21.52 31.04 -39.03
C GLY A 3 21.08 30.63 -37.64
N ASP A 4 19.80 30.56 -37.51
CA ASP A 4 19.00 30.15 -36.40
C ASP A 4 19.36 28.69 -35.97
N SER A 5 20.00 28.54 -34.80
CA SER A 5 20.37 27.24 -34.21
C SER A 5 19.49 26.87 -33.00
N THR A 6 18.26 27.40 -32.95
CA THR A 6 17.35 27.17 -31.81
C THR A 6 16.44 25.95 -31.96
N GLY A 7 16.48 25.21 -33.08
CA GLY A 7 15.65 24.03 -33.31
C GLY A 7 16.24 22.70 -32.80
N PHE A 8 17.56 22.66 -32.58
CA PHE A 8 18.25 21.40 -32.23
C PHE A 8 18.20 21.08 -30.72
N ASP A 9 18.08 22.10 -29.87
CA ASP A 9 18.09 21.94 -28.42
C ASP A 9 16.71 21.50 -27.83
N SER A 10 15.62 21.90 -28.47
CA SER A 10 14.28 21.53 -27.99
C SER A 10 13.94 20.06 -28.26
N ASP A 11 14.30 19.54 -29.43
CA ASP A 11 14.08 18.13 -29.79
C ASP A 11 14.93 17.17 -28.93
N PHE A 12 16.14 17.58 -28.58
CA PHE A 12 17.02 16.79 -27.73
C PHE A 12 16.50 16.74 -26.28
N LEU A 13 16.03 17.88 -25.77
CA LEU A 13 15.46 17.95 -24.43
C LEU A 13 14.14 17.13 -24.32
N ASP A 14 13.30 17.17 -25.36
CA ASP A 14 12.07 16.38 -25.42
C ASP A 14 12.35 14.87 -25.50
N GLN A 15 13.38 14.46 -26.24
CA GLN A 15 13.80 13.06 -26.25
C GLN A 15 14.42 12.62 -24.93
N PHE A 16 15.17 13.49 -24.27
CA PHE A 16 15.75 13.20 -22.96
C PHE A 16 14.65 13.07 -21.88
N GLU A 17 13.65 13.93 -21.92
CA GLU A 17 12.51 13.82 -20.99
C GLU A 17 11.62 12.60 -21.25
N ARG A 18 11.49 12.15 -22.50
CA ARG A 18 10.80 10.89 -22.82
C ARG A 18 11.57 9.69 -22.30
N MET A 19 12.88 9.66 -22.54
CA MET A 19 13.75 8.59 -22.04
C MET A 19 13.77 8.54 -20.52
N ARG A 20 13.80 9.69 -19.85
CA ARG A 20 13.71 9.77 -18.39
C ARG A 20 12.37 9.22 -17.87
N ARG A 21 11.25 9.53 -18.52
CA ARG A 21 9.93 8.98 -18.17
C ARG A 21 9.82 7.48 -18.41
N GLU A 22 10.43 6.97 -19.48
CA GLU A 22 10.50 5.52 -19.74
C GLU A 22 11.39 4.80 -18.73
N ILE A 23 12.51 5.39 -18.34
CA ILE A 23 13.37 4.86 -17.28
C ILE A 23 12.65 4.89 -15.93
N ASP A 24 11.98 5.98 -15.57
CA ASP A 24 11.20 6.08 -14.35
C ASP A 24 10.01 5.08 -14.33
N ALA A 25 9.39 4.82 -15.49
CA ALA A 25 8.36 3.79 -15.62
C ALA A 25 8.92 2.37 -15.52
N MET A 26 10.10 2.10 -16.06
CA MET A 26 10.78 0.80 -15.96
C MET A 26 11.32 0.52 -14.56
N PHE A 27 11.80 1.54 -13.85
CA PHE A 27 12.38 1.41 -12.52
C PHE A 27 11.39 1.75 -11.41
N GLY A 28 10.32 2.48 -11.69
CA GLY A 28 9.28 2.85 -10.72
C GLY A 28 8.58 1.64 -10.13
N ASP A 29 8.33 0.62 -10.92
CA ASP A 29 7.66 -0.62 -10.48
C ASP A 29 8.59 -1.58 -9.69
N ARG A 30 9.91 -1.49 -9.93
CA ARG A 30 10.91 -2.30 -9.20
C ARG A 30 11.45 -1.64 -7.94
N SER A 31 11.37 -0.31 -7.83
CA SER A 31 11.87 0.42 -6.65
C SER A 31 10.96 0.24 -5.43
N ASP A 32 9.72 -0.19 -5.63
CA ASP A 32 8.77 -0.45 -4.55
C ASP A 32 9.11 -1.74 -3.79
N GLN A 33 9.79 -2.70 -4.42
CA GLN A 33 10.16 -3.98 -3.80
C GLN A 33 11.45 -3.91 -2.94
N LEU A 34 12.25 -2.87 -3.08
CA LEU A 34 13.53 -2.72 -2.37
C LEU A 34 13.56 -1.53 -1.39
N ARG A 35 12.41 -0.95 -1.08
CA ARG A 35 12.35 0.22 -0.20
C ARG A 35 12.53 -0.16 1.27
N THR A 36 13.77 -0.14 1.71
CA THR A 36 14.15 0.10 3.11
C THR A 36 14.05 1.59 3.51
N ARG A 37 13.48 2.44 2.64
CA ARG A 37 13.33 3.88 2.91
C ARG A 37 12.24 4.13 3.94
N PRO A 38 12.39 5.16 4.80
CA PRO A 38 11.32 5.57 5.69
C PRO A 38 10.06 5.84 4.87
N VAL A 39 8.98 5.21 5.28
CA VAL A 39 7.67 5.35 4.65
C VAL A 39 7.27 6.82 4.72
N ALA A 40 7.01 7.45 3.58
CA ALA A 40 6.58 8.84 3.54
C ALA A 40 5.33 9.05 4.42
N ALA A 41 5.20 10.23 5.03
CA ALA A 41 4.02 10.57 5.82
C ALA A 41 2.75 10.32 5.00
N GLY A 42 1.80 9.53 5.54
CA GLY A 42 0.56 9.14 4.86
C GLY A 42 0.59 7.75 4.19
N THR A 43 1.74 7.09 4.12
CA THR A 43 1.84 5.71 3.59
C THR A 43 2.02 4.65 4.67
N TYR A 44 2.11 5.04 5.94
CA TYR A 44 2.10 4.11 7.08
C TYR A 44 0.65 3.69 7.41
N PRO A 45 0.44 2.43 7.78
CA PRO A 45 1.35 1.29 7.73
C PRO A 45 1.53 0.73 6.32
N GLY A 46 2.64 0.01 6.07
CA GLY A 46 2.83 -0.77 4.86
C GLY A 46 1.78 -1.87 4.73
N ILE A 47 1.38 -2.20 3.53
CA ILE A 47 0.30 -3.15 3.25
C ILE A 47 0.72 -4.09 2.12
N ASN A 48 0.45 -5.38 2.29
CA ASN A 48 0.47 -6.36 1.21
C ASN A 48 -0.94 -6.93 1.02
N VAL A 49 -1.36 -7.06 -0.22
CA VAL A 49 -2.65 -7.64 -0.58
C VAL A 49 -2.43 -8.81 -1.52
N GLY A 50 -2.98 -9.96 -1.16
CA GLY A 50 -3.00 -11.16 -2.00
C GLY A 50 -4.45 -11.57 -2.26
N ALA A 51 -4.75 -12.00 -3.48
CA ALA A 51 -6.06 -12.53 -3.83
C ALA A 51 -5.94 -13.95 -4.37
N SER A 52 -6.79 -14.83 -3.87
CA SER A 52 -7.02 -16.18 -4.37
C SER A 52 -8.43 -16.29 -4.94
N PRO A 53 -8.80 -17.39 -5.60
CA PRO A 53 -10.19 -17.60 -6.04
C PRO A 53 -11.21 -17.61 -4.89
N LYS A 54 -10.79 -17.93 -3.66
CA LYS A 54 -11.67 -18.10 -2.51
C LYS A 54 -11.68 -16.91 -1.54
N GLN A 55 -10.58 -16.17 -1.44
CA GLN A 55 -10.41 -15.12 -0.45
C GLN A 55 -9.39 -14.08 -0.87
N VAL A 56 -9.48 -12.94 -0.23
CA VAL A 56 -8.46 -11.88 -0.26
C VAL A 56 -7.81 -11.78 1.11
N ASP A 57 -6.48 -11.78 1.13
CA ASP A 57 -5.67 -11.63 2.34
C ASP A 57 -4.99 -10.27 2.32
N VAL A 58 -5.18 -9.50 3.37
CA VAL A 58 -4.55 -8.20 3.57
C VAL A 58 -3.65 -8.27 4.78
N TYR A 59 -2.38 -7.98 4.58
CA TYR A 59 -1.36 -7.91 5.63
C TYR A 59 -0.99 -6.46 5.87
N VAL A 60 -1.22 -5.98 7.07
CA VAL A 60 -0.92 -4.61 7.48
C VAL A 60 0.22 -4.64 8.49
N PHE A 61 1.34 -4.02 8.14
CA PHE A 61 2.56 -4.01 8.96
C PHE A 61 2.52 -2.86 9.96
N ALA A 62 1.75 -3.06 11.01
CA ALA A 62 1.45 -2.05 12.04
C ALA A 62 2.28 -2.24 13.33
N ALA A 63 3.56 -2.59 13.18
CA ALA A 63 4.46 -2.77 14.32
C ALA A 63 4.47 -1.52 15.22
N GLY A 64 4.26 -1.72 16.52
CA GLY A 64 4.19 -0.64 17.51
C GLY A 64 2.84 0.09 17.58
N ALA A 65 1.86 -0.27 16.75
CA ALA A 65 0.49 0.20 16.93
C ALA A 65 -0.17 -0.49 18.13
N ASP A 66 -1.00 0.25 18.86
CA ASP A 66 -1.80 -0.35 19.94
C ASP A 66 -2.93 -1.18 19.33
N PRO A 67 -2.99 -2.50 19.60
CA PRO A 67 -4.06 -3.37 19.08
C PRO A 67 -5.47 -2.89 19.48
N LYS A 68 -5.60 -2.20 20.60
CA LYS A 68 -6.88 -1.65 21.07
C LYS A 68 -7.33 -0.42 20.29
N SER A 69 -6.40 0.29 19.65
CA SER A 69 -6.70 1.44 18.81
C SER A 69 -7.03 1.05 17.37
N LEU A 70 -6.82 -0.22 16.99
CA LEU A 70 -7.09 -0.68 15.64
C LEU A 70 -8.59 -0.76 15.39
N ASP A 71 -9.05 -0.05 14.38
CA ASP A 71 -10.41 -0.11 13.87
C ASP A 71 -10.41 -0.53 12.41
N ILE A 72 -11.24 -1.51 12.09
CA ILE A 72 -11.33 -2.14 10.77
C ILE A 72 -12.78 -2.09 10.33
N SER A 73 -13.04 -1.50 9.18
CA SER A 73 -14.37 -1.48 8.58
C SER A 73 -14.30 -1.85 7.11
N LEU A 74 -15.28 -2.60 6.65
CA LEU A 74 -15.46 -2.95 5.24
C LEU A 74 -16.84 -2.46 4.81
N GLN A 75 -16.86 -1.58 3.81
CA GLN A 75 -18.09 -1.11 3.17
C GLN A 75 -17.99 -1.43 1.69
N GLN A 76 -18.93 -2.24 1.20
CA GLN A 76 -18.86 -2.75 -0.17
C GLN A 76 -17.51 -3.46 -0.38
N ASN A 77 -16.61 -2.88 -1.18
CA ASN A 77 -15.28 -3.38 -1.46
C ASN A 77 -14.16 -2.47 -0.91
N GLN A 78 -14.50 -1.47 -0.09
CA GLN A 78 -13.52 -0.58 0.54
C GLN A 78 -13.22 -1.02 1.97
N LEU A 79 -12.04 -1.55 2.18
CA LEU A 79 -11.50 -1.90 3.48
C LEU A 79 -10.78 -0.69 4.06
N THR A 80 -11.25 -0.19 5.19
CA THR A 80 -10.60 0.88 5.94
C THR A 80 -9.94 0.29 7.18
N VAL A 81 -8.68 0.62 7.39
CA VAL A 81 -7.90 0.29 8.58
C VAL A 81 -7.39 1.58 9.20
N SER A 82 -7.73 1.84 10.44
CA SER A 82 -7.25 2.99 11.21
C SER A 82 -6.73 2.56 12.57
N GLY A 83 -5.90 3.40 13.15
CA GLY A 83 -5.33 3.15 14.46
C GLY A 83 -4.33 4.23 14.85
N GLU A 84 -3.66 3.98 15.95
CA GLU A 84 -2.65 4.88 16.49
C GLU A 84 -1.37 4.11 16.82
N ARG A 85 -0.24 4.74 16.49
CA ARG A 85 1.08 4.29 16.87
C ARG A 85 1.71 5.36 17.74
N ASN A 86 1.89 5.06 19.00
CA ASN A 86 2.58 5.93 19.93
C ASN A 86 3.89 5.28 20.39
N ILE A 87 4.98 6.00 20.25
CA ILE A 87 6.31 5.58 20.74
C ILE A 87 6.69 6.57 21.83
N GLU A 88 6.50 6.13 23.06
CA GLU A 88 6.85 6.93 24.23
C GLU A 88 8.37 6.96 24.40
N LEU A 89 8.89 8.16 24.64
CA LEU A 89 10.28 8.34 25.05
C LEU A 89 10.34 8.28 26.56
N HIS A 90 11.50 7.89 27.09
CA HIS A 90 11.77 7.92 28.50
C HIS A 90 11.64 9.35 29.04
N ASP A 91 11.20 9.50 30.29
CA ASP A 91 11.08 10.79 30.95
C ASP A 91 12.39 11.60 30.87
N GLY A 92 12.29 12.85 30.40
CA GLY A 92 13.42 13.72 30.18
C GLY A 92 14.20 13.46 28.89
N ALA A 93 13.86 12.45 28.09
CA ALA A 93 14.49 12.21 26.81
C ALA A 93 13.95 13.12 25.72
N GLN A 94 14.83 13.58 24.83
CA GLN A 94 14.47 14.33 23.63
C GLN A 94 14.86 13.53 22.38
N ALA A 95 13.91 13.40 21.45
CA ALA A 95 14.20 12.75 20.18
C ALA A 95 15.02 13.67 19.27
N TYR A 96 16.25 13.31 18.95
CA TYR A 96 17.08 13.99 17.95
C TYR A 96 17.02 13.36 16.55
N ARG A 97 16.42 12.17 16.43
CA ARG A 97 16.18 11.50 15.16
C ARG A 97 14.85 10.73 15.21
N ARG A 98 13.99 10.94 14.21
CA ARG A 98 12.73 10.21 14.03
C ARG A 98 12.64 9.74 12.59
N GLU A 99 12.74 8.45 12.37
CA GLU A 99 12.69 7.82 11.03
C GLU A 99 11.46 6.93 10.87
N ARG A 100 10.67 6.77 11.93
CA ARG A 100 9.45 5.99 11.92
C ARG A 100 8.26 6.85 12.29
N PHE A 101 7.13 6.57 11.66
CA PHE A 101 5.87 7.26 11.88
C PHE A 101 5.40 7.12 13.35
N THR A 102 4.87 8.18 13.89
CA THR A 102 4.16 8.23 15.18
C THR A 102 2.92 9.07 15.00
N GLY A 103 1.79 8.63 15.53
CA GLY A 103 0.49 9.31 15.44
C GLY A 103 -0.62 8.40 14.93
N SER A 104 -1.74 9.02 14.59
CA SER A 104 -2.90 8.33 14.05
C SER A 104 -2.73 8.08 12.55
N PHE A 105 -3.19 6.93 12.09
CA PHE A 105 -3.16 6.56 10.68
C PHE A 105 -4.53 6.05 10.22
N LYS A 106 -4.76 6.21 8.92
CA LYS A 106 -5.92 5.65 8.24
C LYS A 106 -5.51 5.20 6.84
N ARG A 107 -5.78 3.94 6.51
CA ARG A 107 -5.55 3.37 5.19
C ARG A 107 -6.87 2.88 4.61
N VAL A 108 -7.10 3.18 3.35
CA VAL A 108 -8.25 2.67 2.59
C VAL A 108 -7.71 1.82 1.46
N ILE A 109 -8.21 0.59 1.36
CA ILE A 109 -7.78 -0.42 0.39
C ILE A 109 -9.01 -0.83 -0.39
N THR A 110 -8.95 -0.71 -1.71
CA THR A 110 -10.00 -1.23 -2.59
C THR A 110 -9.76 -2.70 -2.85
N LEU A 111 -10.73 -3.54 -2.48
CA LEU A 111 -10.74 -4.97 -2.72
C LEU A 111 -11.50 -5.28 -4.02
N PRO A 112 -11.42 -6.51 -4.56
CA PRO A 112 -12.29 -6.95 -5.64
C PRO A 112 -13.78 -6.80 -5.28
N ASP A 113 -14.62 -6.58 -6.29
CA ASP A 113 -16.06 -6.33 -6.09
C ASP A 113 -16.84 -7.56 -5.60
N ASP A 114 -16.25 -8.75 -5.72
CA ASP A 114 -16.83 -10.05 -5.36
C ASP A 114 -16.47 -10.51 -3.94
N VAL A 115 -16.06 -9.61 -3.06
CA VAL A 115 -15.83 -9.91 -1.65
C VAL A 115 -17.13 -9.91 -0.86
N ASP A 116 -17.24 -10.83 0.11
CA ASP A 116 -18.37 -10.92 1.02
C ASP A 116 -18.07 -10.11 2.29
N PRO A 117 -18.74 -8.96 2.49
CA PRO A 117 -18.47 -8.09 3.64
C PRO A 117 -18.88 -8.70 4.98
N GLU A 118 -19.68 -9.76 4.99
CA GLU A 118 -20.08 -10.45 6.22
C GLU A 118 -19.09 -11.55 6.63
N LYS A 119 -18.22 -11.96 5.69
CA LYS A 119 -17.24 -13.02 5.95
C LYS A 119 -15.82 -12.46 6.07
N VAL A 120 -15.61 -11.59 7.04
CA VAL A 120 -14.32 -10.95 7.35
C VAL A 120 -13.78 -11.50 8.66
N LYS A 121 -12.49 -11.83 8.67
CA LYS A 121 -11.74 -12.20 9.89
C LYS A 121 -10.50 -11.34 9.99
N ALA A 122 -10.18 -10.88 11.18
CA ALA A 122 -8.97 -10.13 11.46
C ALA A 122 -8.26 -10.71 12.67
N THR A 123 -6.94 -10.86 12.55
CA THR A 123 -6.05 -11.31 13.63
C THR A 123 -4.84 -10.41 13.68
N CYS A 124 -4.38 -10.07 14.88
CA CYS A 124 -3.21 -9.26 15.09
C CYS A 124 -2.21 -10.01 15.97
N TRP A 125 -0.96 -10.18 15.50
CA TRP A 125 0.12 -10.77 16.26
C TRP A 125 1.46 -10.13 15.87
N ASP A 126 2.32 -9.93 16.81
CA ASP A 126 3.68 -9.40 16.60
C ASP A 126 3.76 -8.15 15.71
N GLY A 127 2.75 -7.28 15.80
CA GLY A 127 2.68 -6.06 14.98
C GLY A 127 2.21 -6.28 13.53
N LEU A 128 1.79 -7.49 13.19
CA LEU A 128 1.19 -7.82 11.91
C LEU A 128 -0.32 -8.01 12.09
N LEU A 129 -1.09 -7.18 11.39
CA LEU A 129 -2.54 -7.34 11.29
C LEU A 129 -2.86 -8.08 10.00
N HIS A 130 -3.43 -9.25 10.10
CA HIS A 130 -3.90 -10.06 8.99
C HIS A 130 -5.42 -10.03 8.91
N ILE A 131 -5.93 -9.59 7.78
CA ILE A 131 -7.36 -9.51 7.48
C ILE A 131 -7.64 -10.44 6.32
N THR A 132 -8.56 -11.37 6.51
CA THR A 132 -9.03 -12.29 5.47
C THR A 132 -10.47 -11.95 5.14
N VAL A 133 -10.76 -11.71 3.88
CA VAL A 133 -12.11 -11.47 3.36
C VAL A 133 -12.45 -12.56 2.36
N GLN A 134 -13.52 -13.31 2.59
CA GLN A 134 -13.95 -14.35 1.67
C GLN A 134 -14.59 -13.72 0.43
N ARG A 135 -14.46 -14.40 -0.71
CA ARG A 135 -15.13 -14.02 -1.95
C ARG A 135 -16.47 -14.75 -2.05
N GLU A 136 -17.45 -14.12 -2.70
CA GLU A 136 -18.75 -14.71 -2.92
C GLU A 136 -18.63 -15.98 -3.76
N GLU A 137 -19.22 -17.08 -3.29
CA GLU A 137 -19.11 -18.39 -3.93
C GLU A 137 -19.76 -18.42 -5.31
N GLU A 138 -20.81 -17.62 -5.53
CA GLU A 138 -21.54 -17.54 -6.80
C GLU A 138 -20.69 -16.95 -7.93
N LEU A 139 -19.70 -16.13 -7.60
CA LEU A 139 -18.80 -15.44 -8.53
C LEU A 139 -17.46 -16.14 -8.72
N GLN A 140 -17.23 -17.25 -8.01
CA GLN A 140 -15.98 -18.00 -8.15
C GLN A 140 -15.91 -18.75 -9.49
N PRO A 141 -14.73 -18.81 -10.14
CA PRO A 141 -14.56 -19.60 -11.36
C PRO A 141 -14.87 -21.07 -11.11
N ARG A 142 -15.84 -21.62 -11.84
CA ARG A 142 -16.17 -23.05 -11.79
C ARG A 142 -15.43 -23.78 -12.93
N LYS A 143 -14.78 -24.88 -12.60
CA LYS A 143 -14.21 -25.77 -13.59
C LYS A 143 -15.36 -26.51 -14.30
N ILE A 144 -15.47 -26.31 -15.62
CA ILE A 144 -16.44 -27.00 -16.43
C ILE A 144 -15.75 -28.26 -16.98
N GLU A 145 -16.26 -29.45 -16.66
CA GLU A 145 -15.83 -30.69 -17.26
C GLU A 145 -16.55 -30.87 -18.58
N VAL A 146 -15.79 -31.03 -19.66
CA VAL A 146 -16.32 -31.38 -20.99
C VAL A 146 -16.44 -32.89 -21.02
N LYS A 147 -17.67 -33.37 -21.18
CA LYS A 147 -17.94 -34.79 -21.40
C LYS A 147 -17.82 -35.16 -22.88
#